data_537963157aad8c9ce0389d7baf4921c8
#
_entry.id   537963157aad8c9ce0389d7baf4921c8
#
_cell.length_a   1.000
_cell.length_b   1.000
_cell.length_c   1.000
_cell.angle_alpha   90.00
_cell.angle_beta   90.00
_cell.angle_gamma   90.00
#
_symmetry.space_group_name_H-M   'P 1'
#
loop_
_entity.id
_entity.type
_entity.pdbx_description
1 polymer ?
#
loop_
_entity_poly.entity_id
_entity_poly.type
_entity_poly.pdbx_seq_one_letter_code
_entity_poly.pdbx_strand_id
1 'polypeptide(L)'
;MDQRHIIFIPGKNPKPPADQHCKVLWRTLLEGVRRAEPEIFIDLRQHAQNFRLIAWNHLYYRQNKNISSELAWIDALINQHGPTAQDIYEANAWHRKLMRLLYTIVDYLPFLLYFTPNDLRLTAQETTRYFENGNNIACEVRELVKQALRPLLTNNAKVLLIGHSLGSVIAYDTLWELSHLERLPGKIDMFLTIGSPLGMNYVQRRLMGNNRSGKNQYPTNIRRWVNISAVGDITALDQIFADDFAEMLSLGIIDSIEDHCDRIYNFYRNEKGLNCHRSYGYLVNPAMGKVVADWWQQSA
;
A
#
# COMPACT_ATOMS: atom_id res chain seq x y z
N MET A 1 7.17 -15.20 23.51
CA MET A 1 7.09 -13.74 23.27
C MET A 1 6.36 -13.54 21.97
N ASP A 2 5.25 -12.85 21.99
CA ASP A 2 4.43 -12.56 20.81
C ASP A 2 5.22 -11.61 19.90
N GLN A 3 5.81 -12.13 18.83
CA GLN A 3 6.61 -11.33 17.91
C GLN A 3 5.70 -10.73 16.85
N ARG A 4 5.24 -9.51 17.09
CA ARG A 4 4.47 -8.72 16.14
C ARG A 4 5.43 -7.99 15.20
N HIS A 5 5.17 -8.06 13.90
CA HIS A 5 6.00 -7.40 12.89
C HIS A 5 5.13 -6.57 11.95
N ILE A 6 5.52 -5.33 11.72
CA ILE A 6 4.92 -4.43 10.74
C ILE A 6 5.90 -4.29 9.58
N ILE A 7 5.53 -4.81 8.41
CA ILE A 7 6.35 -4.74 7.20
C ILE A 7 5.72 -3.73 6.25
N PHE A 8 6.49 -2.75 5.80
CA PHE A 8 6.02 -1.71 4.88
C PHE A 8 6.70 -1.82 3.51
N ILE A 9 5.90 -1.93 2.45
CA ILE A 9 6.35 -1.95 1.05
C ILE A 9 5.91 -0.65 0.39
N PRO A 10 6.84 0.27 0.08
CA PRO A 10 6.51 1.57 -0.49
C PRO A 10 6.09 1.46 -1.95
N GLY A 11 5.38 2.49 -2.43
CA GLY A 11 5.06 2.66 -3.84
C GLY A 11 6.26 3.02 -4.70
N LYS A 12 6.00 3.22 -5.99
CA LYS A 12 6.99 3.60 -7.02
C LYS A 12 7.73 4.90 -6.71
N ASN A 13 8.64 5.28 -7.60
CA ASN A 13 9.54 6.44 -7.57
C ASN A 13 10.76 6.26 -6.63
N PRO A 14 11.87 6.93 -6.94
CA PRO A 14 13.03 6.98 -6.06
C PRO A 14 12.64 7.42 -4.63
N LYS A 15 13.23 6.77 -3.65
CA LYS A 15 12.99 7.02 -2.22
C LYS A 15 14.27 7.55 -1.55
N PRO A 16 14.16 8.17 -0.38
CA PRO A 16 15.31 8.50 0.43
C PRO A 16 16.13 7.24 0.80
N PRO A 17 17.36 7.39 1.30
CA PRO A 17 18.10 6.30 1.90
C PRO A 17 17.23 5.52 2.89
N ALA A 18 17.37 4.19 2.90
CA ALA A 18 16.46 3.28 3.59
C ALA A 18 16.22 3.65 5.06
N ASP A 19 17.30 3.97 5.79
CA ASP A 19 17.21 4.33 7.21
C ASP A 19 16.43 5.62 7.45
N GLN A 20 16.65 6.64 6.62
CA GLN A 20 15.95 7.92 6.72
C GLN A 20 14.47 7.73 6.38
N HIS A 21 14.19 7.00 5.30
CA HIS A 21 12.83 6.73 4.87
C HIS A 21 12.06 5.91 5.92
N CYS A 22 12.70 4.88 6.48
CA CYS A 22 12.12 4.04 7.53
C CYS A 22 11.72 4.88 8.76
N LYS A 23 12.62 5.74 9.24
CA LYS A 23 12.36 6.64 10.39
C LYS A 23 11.17 7.57 10.16
N VAL A 24 11.07 8.14 8.97
CA VAL A 24 9.99 9.08 8.64
C VAL A 24 8.66 8.35 8.48
N LEU A 25 8.64 7.18 7.84
CA LEU A 25 7.42 6.35 7.73
C LEU A 25 6.95 5.90 9.11
N TRP A 26 7.86 5.45 9.95
CA TRP A 26 7.54 5.08 11.33
C TRP A 26 6.94 6.24 12.13
N ARG A 27 7.58 7.42 12.07
CA ARG A 27 7.08 8.63 12.73
C ARG A 27 5.68 9.02 12.27
N THR A 28 5.39 8.93 10.97
CA THR A 28 4.06 9.25 10.44
C THR A 28 3.02 8.20 10.80
N LEU A 29 3.38 6.93 10.83
CA LEU A 29 2.50 5.84 11.31
C LEU A 29 2.14 6.01 12.78
N LEU A 30 3.14 6.28 13.63
CA LEU A 30 2.94 6.54 15.05
C LEU A 30 2.00 7.73 15.28
N GLU A 31 2.11 8.78 14.47
CA GLU A 31 1.18 9.92 14.57
C GLU A 31 -0.26 9.52 14.21
N GLY A 32 -0.46 8.69 13.20
CA GLY A 32 -1.79 8.15 12.88
C GLY A 32 -2.38 7.34 14.03
N VAL A 33 -1.57 6.48 14.65
CA VAL A 33 -1.98 5.70 15.82
C VAL A 33 -2.26 6.61 17.02
N ARG A 34 -1.42 7.62 17.27
CA ARG A 34 -1.63 8.59 18.36
C ARG A 34 -2.95 9.35 18.22
N ARG A 35 -3.35 9.67 16.98
CA ARG A 35 -4.62 10.36 16.69
C ARG A 35 -5.83 9.48 16.92
N ALA A 36 -5.71 8.19 16.67
CA ALA A 36 -6.80 7.22 16.80
C ALA A 36 -6.89 6.65 18.22
N GLU A 37 -5.77 6.17 18.76
CA GLU A 37 -5.69 5.41 20.00
C GLU A 37 -4.42 5.81 20.79
N PRO A 38 -4.48 6.90 21.57
CA PRO A 38 -3.31 7.42 22.30
C PRO A 38 -2.67 6.41 23.28
N GLU A 39 -3.45 5.52 23.85
CA GLU A 39 -2.95 4.50 24.78
C GLU A 39 -2.08 3.47 24.04
N ILE A 40 -2.50 3.06 22.86
CA ILE A 40 -1.74 2.11 22.03
C ILE A 40 -0.48 2.74 21.47
N PHE A 41 -0.52 4.02 21.15
CA PHE A 41 0.68 4.76 20.75
C PHE A 41 1.79 4.67 21.80
N ILE A 42 1.46 4.72 23.11
CA ILE A 42 2.45 4.65 24.20
C ILE A 42 3.19 3.32 24.18
N ASP A 43 2.50 2.23 23.93
CA ASP A 43 3.11 0.91 23.81
C ASP A 43 3.84 0.75 22.46
N LEU A 44 3.15 0.99 21.35
CA LEU A 44 3.69 0.78 20.01
C LEU A 44 5.00 1.54 19.75
N ARG A 45 5.13 2.79 20.23
CA ARG A 45 6.34 3.60 20.04
C ARG A 45 7.62 2.99 20.61
N GLN A 46 7.50 2.08 21.59
CA GLN A 46 8.64 1.39 22.20
C GLN A 46 9.13 0.22 21.33
N HIS A 47 8.39 -0.14 20.27
CA HIS A 47 8.62 -1.30 19.42
C HIS A 47 9.06 -0.93 17.99
N ALA A 48 9.86 0.13 17.85
CA ALA A 48 10.35 0.59 16.53
C ALA A 48 11.14 -0.51 15.77
N GLN A 49 11.77 -1.42 16.47
CA GLN A 49 12.49 -2.59 15.91
C GLN A 49 11.55 -3.59 15.20
N ASN A 50 10.25 -3.54 15.49
CA ASN A 50 9.24 -4.39 14.87
C ASN A 50 8.73 -3.81 13.53
N PHE A 51 9.07 -2.55 13.22
CA PHE A 51 8.75 -1.90 11.94
C PHE A 51 9.90 -2.07 10.95
N ARG A 52 9.62 -2.67 9.81
CA ARG A 52 10.62 -2.92 8.76
C ARG A 52 10.15 -2.36 7.42
N LEU A 53 10.99 -1.53 6.81
CA LEU A 53 10.80 -1.05 5.44
C LEU A 53 11.47 -2.00 4.45
N ILE A 54 10.76 -2.39 3.40
CA ILE A 54 11.33 -3.08 2.24
C ILE A 54 11.74 -2.05 1.20
N ALA A 55 13.02 -1.70 1.18
CA ALA A 55 13.55 -0.62 0.34
C ALA A 55 13.83 -1.06 -1.10
N TRP A 56 12.86 -1.67 -1.76
CA TRP A 56 12.98 -2.21 -3.12
C TRP A 56 13.29 -1.15 -4.19
N ASN A 57 12.93 0.10 -3.94
CA ASN A 57 13.12 1.21 -4.88
C ASN A 57 14.59 1.41 -5.27
N HIS A 58 15.53 1.08 -4.39
CA HIS A 58 16.97 1.20 -4.68
C HIS A 58 17.43 0.24 -5.79
N LEU A 59 16.88 -0.97 -5.83
CA LEU A 59 17.15 -1.92 -6.92
C LEU A 59 16.57 -1.41 -8.24
N TYR A 60 15.36 -0.87 -8.19
CA TYR A 60 14.58 -0.51 -9.36
C TYR A 60 15.06 0.80 -10.02
N TYR A 61 15.41 1.82 -9.21
CA TYR A 61 15.74 3.15 -9.69
C TYR A 61 17.25 3.46 -9.64
N ARG A 62 18.04 2.73 -8.86
CA ARG A 62 19.49 2.90 -8.66
C ARG A 62 19.89 4.32 -8.25
N GLN A 63 18.98 5.08 -7.66
CA GLN A 63 19.20 6.43 -7.17
C GLN A 63 18.37 6.72 -5.93
N ASN A 64 18.88 7.59 -5.07
CA ASN A 64 18.19 8.05 -3.88
C ASN A 64 17.60 9.44 -4.11
N LYS A 65 16.44 9.70 -3.50
CA LYS A 65 15.86 11.03 -3.42
C LYS A 65 16.37 11.73 -2.17
N ASN A 66 16.70 13.02 -2.27
CA ASN A 66 16.96 13.82 -1.08
C ASN A 66 15.65 14.07 -0.33
N ILE A 67 15.61 13.67 0.95
CA ILE A 67 14.42 13.85 1.80
C ILE A 67 14.33 15.27 2.39
N SER A 68 15.43 16.02 2.45
CA SER A 68 15.46 17.32 3.14
C SER A 68 14.40 18.29 2.62
N SER A 69 14.11 18.26 1.33
CA SER A 69 13.03 19.06 0.73
C SER A 69 11.62 18.65 1.14
N GLU A 70 11.44 17.42 1.62
CA GLU A 70 10.13 16.89 2.03
C GLU A 70 9.89 16.99 3.54
N LEU A 71 10.97 17.13 4.36
CA LEU A 71 10.83 17.12 5.82
C LEU A 71 9.91 18.23 6.33
N ALA A 72 10.02 19.44 5.79
CA ALA A 72 9.15 20.57 6.17
C ALA A 72 7.66 20.25 5.87
N TRP A 73 7.36 19.62 4.75
CA TRP A 73 5.99 19.23 4.39
C TRP A 73 5.47 18.09 5.26
N ILE A 74 6.34 17.14 5.65
CA ILE A 74 5.98 16.05 6.55
C ILE A 74 5.75 16.59 7.97
N ASP A 75 6.58 17.55 8.44
CA ASP A 75 6.38 18.20 9.73
C ASP A 75 5.07 19.00 9.76
N ALA A 76 4.76 19.73 8.70
CA ALA A 76 3.48 20.42 8.56
C ALA A 76 2.30 19.45 8.61
N LEU A 77 2.39 18.32 7.91
CA LEU A 77 1.37 17.26 7.91
C LEU A 77 1.14 16.68 9.32
N ILE A 78 2.21 16.40 10.06
CA ILE A 78 2.16 15.86 11.43
C ILE A 78 1.55 16.89 12.40
N ASN A 79 1.85 18.17 12.23
CA ASN A 79 1.33 19.24 13.08
C ASN A 79 -0.11 19.63 12.73
N GLN A 80 -0.60 19.29 11.56
CA GLN A 80 -1.98 19.56 11.14
C GLN A 80 -2.92 18.49 11.70
N HIS A 81 -3.90 18.84 12.53
CA HIS A 81 -4.78 17.88 13.22
C HIS A 81 -5.74 17.11 12.31
N GLY A 82 -6.00 17.60 11.09
CA GLY A 82 -6.91 16.98 10.12
C GLY A 82 -6.96 17.76 8.82
N PRO A 83 -7.76 17.33 7.83
CA PRO A 83 -7.91 18.05 6.58
C PRO A 83 -8.58 19.40 6.80
N THR A 84 -8.06 20.46 6.19
CA THR A 84 -8.71 21.78 6.15
C THR A 84 -9.89 21.77 5.16
N ALA A 85 -10.74 22.80 5.21
CA ALA A 85 -11.79 22.99 4.21
C ALA A 85 -11.21 23.08 2.78
N GLN A 86 -10.03 23.69 2.63
CA GLN A 86 -9.30 23.75 1.37
C GLN A 86 -8.86 22.35 0.89
N ASP A 87 -8.34 21.49 1.77
CA ASP A 87 -7.94 20.13 1.42
C ASP A 87 -9.14 19.30 0.96
N ILE A 88 -10.27 19.42 1.66
CA ILE A 88 -11.51 18.73 1.29
C ILE A 88 -12.03 19.23 -0.06
N TYR A 89 -12.02 20.54 -0.29
CA TYR A 89 -12.43 21.13 -1.56
C TYR A 89 -11.55 20.64 -2.72
N GLU A 90 -10.22 20.70 -2.58
CA GLU A 90 -9.28 20.24 -3.61
C GLU A 90 -9.36 18.74 -3.87
N ALA A 91 -9.54 17.89 -2.83
CA ALA A 91 -9.70 16.47 -2.98
C ALA A 91 -10.98 16.11 -3.78
N ASN A 92 -12.04 16.88 -3.61
CA ASN A 92 -13.32 16.71 -4.31
C ASN A 92 -13.45 17.49 -5.62
N ALA A 93 -12.41 18.22 -6.04
CA ALA A 93 -12.44 19.09 -7.21
C ALA A 93 -12.88 18.35 -8.47
N TRP A 94 -13.69 19.01 -9.31
CA TRP A 94 -14.29 18.42 -10.51
C TRP A 94 -13.24 17.85 -11.49
N HIS A 95 -12.09 18.50 -11.62
CA HIS A 95 -11.01 18.02 -12.47
C HIS A 95 -10.42 16.67 -11.99
N ARG A 96 -10.37 16.41 -10.67
CA ARG A 96 -9.96 15.11 -10.13
C ARG A 96 -11.00 14.03 -10.45
N LYS A 97 -12.28 14.36 -10.36
CA LYS A 97 -13.37 13.45 -10.76
C LYS A 97 -13.31 13.14 -12.26
N LEU A 98 -13.05 14.14 -13.09
CA LEU A 98 -12.85 13.96 -14.52
C LEU A 98 -11.61 13.07 -14.80
N MET A 99 -10.50 13.35 -14.14
CA MET A 99 -9.30 12.53 -14.29
C MET A 99 -9.57 11.08 -13.86
N ARG A 100 -10.25 10.85 -12.75
CA ARG A 100 -10.65 9.50 -12.31
C ARG A 100 -11.49 8.81 -13.39
N LEU A 101 -12.47 9.47 -13.97
CA LEU A 101 -13.28 8.93 -15.08
C LEU A 101 -12.41 8.56 -16.28
N LEU A 102 -11.49 9.44 -16.69
CA LEU A 102 -10.57 9.16 -17.80
C LEU A 102 -9.67 7.95 -17.50
N TYR A 103 -9.14 7.86 -16.28
CA TYR A 103 -8.35 6.69 -15.87
C TYR A 103 -9.18 5.41 -15.90
N THR A 104 -10.43 5.44 -15.44
CA THR A 104 -11.34 4.30 -15.50
C THR A 104 -11.57 3.86 -16.95
N ILE A 105 -11.83 4.81 -17.86
CA ILE A 105 -12.01 4.51 -19.28
C ILE A 105 -10.74 3.87 -19.87
N VAL A 106 -9.56 4.38 -19.55
CA VAL A 106 -8.27 3.85 -20.02
C VAL A 106 -7.98 2.47 -19.44
N ASP A 107 -8.40 2.20 -18.21
CA ASP A 107 -8.25 0.89 -17.56
C ASP A 107 -9.01 -0.21 -18.33
N TYR A 108 -10.19 0.13 -18.84
CA TYR A 108 -10.99 -0.78 -19.69
C TYR A 108 -10.52 -0.79 -21.16
N LEU A 109 -10.02 0.34 -21.67
CA LEU A 109 -9.64 0.53 -23.07
C LEU A 109 -8.17 1.05 -23.17
N PRO A 110 -7.16 0.16 -22.95
CA PRO A 110 -5.76 0.56 -22.80
C PRO A 110 -5.16 1.30 -24.01
N PHE A 111 -5.73 1.11 -25.23
CA PHE A 111 -5.25 1.82 -26.42
C PHE A 111 -5.45 3.34 -26.33
N LEU A 112 -6.38 3.81 -25.50
CA LEU A 112 -6.60 5.23 -25.25
C LEU A 112 -5.47 5.90 -24.46
N LEU A 113 -4.57 5.12 -23.85
CA LEU A 113 -3.40 5.64 -23.14
C LEU A 113 -2.54 6.57 -23.99
N TYR A 114 -2.48 6.35 -25.30
CA TYR A 114 -1.76 7.21 -26.25
C TYR A 114 -2.27 8.65 -26.29
N PHE A 115 -3.54 8.86 -25.96
CA PHE A 115 -4.20 10.18 -25.99
C PHE A 115 -4.26 10.86 -24.62
N THR A 116 -3.65 10.26 -23.61
CA THR A 116 -3.69 10.77 -22.22
C THR A 116 -2.50 11.67 -21.89
N PRO A 117 -2.58 12.51 -20.84
CA PRO A 117 -1.48 13.33 -20.36
C PRO A 117 -0.21 12.51 -20.05
N ASN A 118 0.96 13.13 -20.20
CA ASN A 118 2.27 12.47 -20.01
C ASN A 118 2.41 11.81 -18.63
N ASP A 119 1.90 12.42 -17.57
CA ASP A 119 1.99 11.89 -16.20
C ASP A 119 1.27 10.56 -16.06
N LEU A 120 0.14 10.39 -16.75
CA LEU A 120 -0.60 9.13 -16.78
C LEU A 120 0.20 8.04 -17.50
N ARG A 121 0.75 8.39 -18.69
CA ARG A 121 1.58 7.45 -19.45
C ARG A 121 2.81 7.00 -18.66
N LEU A 122 3.51 7.91 -18.00
CA LEU A 122 4.66 7.59 -17.16
C LEU A 122 4.25 6.67 -15.99
N THR A 123 3.10 6.94 -15.38
CA THR A 123 2.57 6.09 -14.31
C THR A 123 2.27 4.67 -14.79
N ALA A 124 1.64 4.54 -15.94
CA ALA A 124 1.36 3.24 -16.56
C ALA A 124 2.65 2.52 -16.95
N GLN A 125 3.63 3.23 -17.57
CA GLN A 125 4.92 2.66 -17.97
C GLN A 125 5.69 2.07 -16.79
N GLU A 126 5.71 2.72 -15.64
CA GLU A 126 6.39 2.21 -14.45
C GLU A 126 5.74 0.93 -13.89
N THR A 127 4.41 0.87 -13.92
CA THR A 127 3.66 -0.34 -13.54
C THR A 127 3.87 -1.44 -14.59
N THR A 128 3.84 -1.09 -15.87
CA THR A 128 4.13 -2.01 -16.98
C THR A 128 5.53 -2.60 -16.87
N ARG A 129 6.53 -1.79 -16.57
CA ARG A 129 7.91 -2.25 -16.35
C ARG A 129 8.03 -3.32 -15.27
N TYR A 130 7.25 -3.24 -14.19
CA TYR A 130 7.18 -4.28 -13.17
C TYR A 130 6.62 -5.58 -13.76
N PHE A 131 5.51 -5.52 -14.48
CA PHE A 131 4.88 -6.70 -15.06
C PHE A 131 5.68 -7.33 -16.20
N GLU A 132 6.35 -6.52 -17.01
CA GLU A 132 7.23 -7.00 -18.09
C GLU A 132 8.49 -7.71 -17.55
N ASN A 133 8.84 -7.45 -16.30
CA ASN A 133 9.97 -8.08 -15.61
C ASN A 133 11.29 -8.02 -16.39
N GLY A 134 11.53 -6.92 -17.10
CA GLY A 134 12.77 -6.72 -17.84
C GLY A 134 14.00 -6.87 -16.93
N ASN A 135 15.00 -7.62 -17.35
CA ASN A 135 16.20 -7.96 -16.57
C ASN A 135 15.89 -8.63 -15.21
N ASN A 136 14.78 -9.34 -15.08
CA ASN A 136 14.35 -10.02 -13.85
C ASN A 136 14.11 -9.09 -12.64
N ILE A 137 13.95 -7.81 -12.85
CA ILE A 137 13.86 -6.81 -11.76
C ILE A 137 12.65 -7.06 -10.82
N ALA A 138 11.52 -7.51 -11.35
CA ALA A 138 10.37 -7.84 -10.52
C ALA A 138 10.62 -9.08 -9.64
N CYS A 139 11.34 -10.08 -10.16
CA CYS A 139 11.76 -11.24 -9.37
C CYS A 139 12.69 -10.85 -8.23
N GLU A 140 13.68 -9.96 -8.49
CA GLU A 140 14.60 -9.47 -7.47
C GLU A 140 13.86 -8.68 -6.38
N VAL A 141 12.91 -7.82 -6.78
CA VAL A 141 12.08 -7.04 -5.85
C VAL A 141 11.22 -7.96 -4.98
N ARG A 142 10.55 -8.97 -5.57
CA ARG A 142 9.76 -9.94 -4.79
C ARG A 142 10.65 -10.78 -3.89
N GLU A 143 11.86 -11.12 -4.32
CA GLU A 143 12.80 -11.85 -3.48
C GLU A 143 13.19 -11.08 -2.21
N LEU A 144 13.38 -9.76 -2.29
CA LEU A 144 13.58 -8.92 -1.09
C LEU A 144 12.42 -9.03 -0.11
N VAL A 145 11.18 -9.01 -0.61
CA VAL A 145 9.99 -9.15 0.24
C VAL A 145 9.93 -10.57 0.83
N LYS A 146 10.21 -11.59 0.02
CA LYS A 146 10.24 -13.00 0.48
C LYS A 146 11.28 -13.22 1.58
N GLN A 147 12.48 -12.66 1.46
CA GLN A 147 13.51 -12.73 2.49
C GLN A 147 13.07 -12.16 3.84
N ALA A 148 12.21 -11.14 3.82
CA ALA A 148 11.64 -10.57 5.04
C ALA A 148 10.51 -11.45 5.61
N LEU A 149 9.67 -12.05 4.76
CA LEU A 149 8.47 -12.76 5.18
C LEU A 149 8.70 -14.24 5.50
N ARG A 150 9.61 -14.94 4.80
CA ARG A 150 9.87 -16.38 5.01
C ARG A 150 10.09 -16.75 6.48
N PRO A 151 11.05 -16.11 7.21
CA PRO A 151 11.27 -16.47 8.60
C PRO A 151 10.07 -16.20 9.49
N LEU A 152 9.32 -15.15 9.20
CA LEU A 152 8.13 -14.78 9.98
C LEU A 152 6.99 -15.79 9.79
N LEU A 153 6.72 -16.17 8.54
CA LEU A 153 5.68 -17.15 8.21
C LEU A 153 6.05 -18.55 8.70
N THR A 154 7.34 -18.95 8.60
CA THR A 154 7.82 -20.24 9.10
C THR A 154 7.67 -20.35 10.62
N ASN A 155 7.91 -19.26 11.34
CA ASN A 155 7.80 -19.21 12.80
C ASN A 155 6.41 -18.83 13.29
N ASN A 156 5.43 -18.71 12.38
CA ASN A 156 4.06 -18.32 12.66
C ASN A 156 3.94 -17.02 13.48
N ALA A 157 4.83 -16.04 13.16
CA ALA A 157 4.84 -14.74 13.78
C ALA A 157 3.62 -13.92 13.33
N LYS A 158 3.16 -12.98 14.16
CA LYS A 158 2.10 -12.04 13.80
C LYS A 158 2.62 -10.97 12.86
N VAL A 159 2.05 -10.88 11.67
CA VAL A 159 2.50 -9.98 10.61
C VAL A 159 1.39 -9.10 10.10
N LEU A 160 1.59 -7.77 10.22
CA LEU A 160 0.88 -6.75 9.47
C LEU A 160 1.74 -6.37 8.25
N LEU A 161 1.29 -6.69 7.05
CA LEU A 161 1.95 -6.33 5.80
C LEU A 161 1.24 -5.13 5.17
N ILE A 162 1.93 -4.00 5.09
CA ILE A 162 1.39 -2.75 4.54
C ILE A 162 1.96 -2.55 3.13
N GLY A 163 1.11 -2.51 2.12
CA GLY A 163 1.47 -2.20 0.74
C GLY A 163 0.92 -0.84 0.29
N HIS A 164 1.80 0.08 -0.12
CA HIS A 164 1.38 1.36 -0.69
C HIS A 164 1.52 1.36 -2.20
N SER A 165 0.45 1.74 -2.94
CA SER A 165 0.51 1.89 -4.40
C SER A 165 1.06 0.63 -5.09
N LEU A 166 2.06 0.71 -5.97
CA LEU A 166 2.73 -0.45 -6.57
C LEU A 166 3.28 -1.44 -5.53
N GLY A 167 3.61 -0.98 -4.31
CA GLY A 167 4.03 -1.85 -3.21
C GLY A 167 2.95 -2.87 -2.80
N SER A 168 1.67 -2.58 -2.99
CA SER A 168 0.58 -3.52 -2.75
C SER A 168 0.53 -4.64 -3.80
N VAL A 169 0.83 -4.32 -5.05
CA VAL A 169 0.95 -5.30 -6.15
C VAL A 169 2.14 -6.23 -5.90
N ILE A 170 3.29 -5.66 -5.55
CA ILE A 170 4.50 -6.43 -5.19
C ILE A 170 4.20 -7.37 -4.00
N ALA A 171 3.50 -6.87 -2.99
CA ALA A 171 3.09 -7.68 -1.83
C ALA A 171 2.19 -8.84 -2.24
N TYR A 172 1.16 -8.56 -3.02
CA TYR A 172 0.20 -9.56 -3.50
C TYR A 172 0.91 -10.68 -4.30
N ASP A 173 1.70 -10.31 -5.29
CA ASP A 173 2.45 -11.26 -6.11
C ASP A 173 3.44 -12.08 -5.28
N THR A 174 4.10 -11.45 -4.30
CA THR A 174 5.01 -12.16 -3.38
C THR A 174 4.27 -13.16 -2.51
N LEU A 175 3.11 -12.78 -1.96
CA LEU A 175 2.28 -13.69 -1.16
C LEU A 175 1.78 -14.87 -2.00
N TRP A 176 1.44 -14.63 -3.27
CA TRP A 176 1.07 -15.70 -4.19
C TRP A 176 2.24 -16.68 -4.41
N GLU A 177 3.46 -16.19 -4.67
CA GLU A 177 4.64 -17.04 -4.82
C GLU A 177 4.93 -17.84 -3.54
N LEU A 178 4.86 -17.21 -2.37
CA LEU A 178 5.09 -17.87 -1.08
C LEU A 178 4.07 -18.98 -0.80
N SER A 179 2.81 -18.78 -1.20
CA SER A 179 1.76 -19.78 -0.97
C SER A 179 1.75 -20.91 -2.00
N HIS A 180 2.03 -20.63 -3.28
CA HIS A 180 1.87 -21.60 -4.35
C HIS A 180 3.18 -22.21 -4.87
N LEU A 181 4.27 -21.43 -4.93
CA LEU A 181 5.56 -21.92 -5.39
C LEU A 181 6.38 -22.46 -4.23
N GLU A 182 6.45 -21.74 -3.12
CA GLU A 182 7.23 -22.15 -1.94
C GLU A 182 6.40 -22.94 -0.92
N ARG A 183 5.06 -22.87 -1.00
CA ARG A 183 4.12 -23.62 -0.15
C ARG A 183 4.36 -23.43 1.35
N LEU A 184 4.67 -22.21 1.77
CA LEU A 184 4.85 -21.90 3.19
C LEU A 184 3.51 -22.04 3.93
N PRO A 185 3.48 -22.70 5.09
CA PRO A 185 2.22 -22.97 5.81
C PRO A 185 1.67 -21.77 6.56
N GLY A 186 2.51 -20.79 6.92
CA GLY A 186 2.10 -19.62 7.72
C GLY A 186 1.27 -18.63 6.93
N LYS A 187 0.41 -17.90 7.64
CA LYS A 187 -0.38 -16.78 7.09
C LYS A 187 0.05 -15.47 7.75
N ILE A 188 0.04 -14.36 7.00
CA ILE A 188 0.06 -13.03 7.57
C ILE A 188 -1.31 -12.74 8.21
N ASP A 189 -1.34 -12.02 9.33
CA ASP A 189 -2.57 -11.72 10.04
C ASP A 189 -3.39 -10.68 9.30
N MET A 190 -2.73 -9.67 8.76
CA MET A 190 -3.40 -8.63 8.01
C MET A 190 -2.57 -8.17 6.82
N PHE A 191 -3.19 -8.15 5.64
CA PHE A 191 -2.73 -7.41 4.49
C PHE A 191 -3.44 -6.06 4.47
N LEU A 192 -2.69 -4.97 4.63
CA LEU A 192 -3.22 -3.61 4.62
C LEU A 192 -2.74 -2.87 3.38
N THR A 193 -3.65 -2.56 2.48
CA THR A 193 -3.36 -1.82 1.25
C THR A 193 -3.79 -0.37 1.37
N ILE A 194 -2.93 0.56 0.97
CA ILE A 194 -3.20 2.00 0.99
C ILE A 194 -2.93 2.62 -0.37
N GLY A 195 -3.91 3.33 -0.94
CA GLY A 195 -3.82 3.93 -2.26
C GLY A 195 -3.43 2.89 -3.33
N SER A 196 -4.05 1.73 -3.29
CA SER A 196 -3.67 0.54 -4.06
C SER A 196 -4.34 0.50 -5.43
N PRO A 197 -3.63 0.10 -6.51
CA PRO A 197 -4.20 -0.12 -7.83
C PRO A 197 -4.72 -1.55 -8.04
N LEU A 198 -4.80 -2.40 -7.00
CA LEU A 198 -5.17 -3.81 -7.13
C LEU A 198 -6.59 -4.04 -7.68
N GLY A 199 -7.52 -3.08 -7.52
CA GLY A 199 -8.84 -3.12 -8.12
C GLY A 199 -8.87 -2.72 -9.61
N MET A 200 -7.76 -2.25 -10.20
CA MET A 200 -7.73 -1.90 -11.62
C MET A 200 -7.69 -3.15 -12.51
N ASN A 201 -8.53 -3.20 -13.55
CA ASN A 201 -8.54 -4.28 -14.53
C ASN A 201 -7.18 -4.54 -15.19
N TYR A 202 -6.46 -3.45 -15.50
CA TYR A 202 -5.11 -3.53 -16.06
C TYR A 202 -4.15 -4.28 -15.13
N VAL A 203 -4.26 -4.07 -13.82
CA VAL A 203 -3.46 -4.72 -12.79
C VAL A 203 -3.92 -6.15 -12.57
N GLN A 204 -5.21 -6.38 -12.32
CA GLN A 204 -5.78 -7.70 -12.03
C GLN A 204 -5.42 -8.74 -13.09
N ARG A 205 -5.49 -8.36 -14.37
CA ARG A 205 -5.14 -9.24 -15.50
C ARG A 205 -3.65 -9.62 -15.58
N ARG A 206 -2.79 -9.02 -14.72
CA ARG A 206 -1.33 -9.23 -14.70
C ARG A 206 -0.81 -9.75 -13.38
N LEU A 207 -1.66 -9.86 -12.37
CA LEU A 207 -1.29 -10.42 -11.07
C LEU A 207 -0.85 -11.88 -11.21
N MET A 208 0.03 -12.32 -10.33
CA MET A 208 0.38 -13.73 -10.21
C MET A 208 -0.89 -14.56 -9.95
N GLY A 209 -1.03 -15.66 -10.70
CA GLY A 209 -2.19 -16.54 -10.59
C GLY A 209 -3.40 -16.17 -11.44
N ASN A 210 -3.42 -14.99 -12.11
CA ASN A 210 -4.57 -14.52 -12.87
C ASN A 210 -5.06 -15.49 -14.00
N ASN A 211 -4.16 -16.34 -14.49
CA ASN A 211 -4.44 -17.35 -15.51
C ASN A 211 -4.80 -18.72 -14.90
N ARG A 212 -5.02 -18.78 -13.60
CA ARG A 212 -5.44 -19.98 -12.87
C ARG A 212 -6.89 -19.84 -12.41
N SER A 213 -7.43 -20.85 -11.74
CA SER A 213 -8.80 -20.86 -11.25
C SER A 213 -8.89 -21.34 -9.80
N GLY A 214 -9.96 -20.94 -9.12
CA GLY A 214 -10.24 -21.31 -7.74
C GLY A 214 -9.09 -20.86 -6.81
N LYS A 215 -8.78 -21.66 -5.79
CA LYS A 215 -7.75 -21.32 -4.80
C LYS A 215 -6.36 -21.03 -5.38
N ASN A 216 -6.05 -21.56 -6.56
CA ASN A 216 -4.74 -21.34 -7.19
C ASN A 216 -4.59 -19.95 -7.82
N GLN A 217 -5.69 -19.25 -8.02
CA GLN A 217 -5.70 -17.88 -8.55
C GLN A 217 -5.21 -16.85 -7.52
N TYR A 218 -5.46 -17.08 -6.25
CA TYR A 218 -5.27 -16.12 -5.18
C TYR A 218 -4.17 -16.53 -4.20
N PRO A 219 -3.47 -15.59 -3.52
CA PRO A 219 -2.62 -15.93 -2.40
C PRO A 219 -3.45 -16.53 -1.27
N THR A 220 -3.02 -17.66 -0.71
CA THR A 220 -3.77 -18.38 0.33
C THR A 220 -3.25 -18.13 1.75
N ASN A 221 -2.25 -17.27 1.87
CA ASN A 221 -1.52 -16.98 3.10
C ASN A 221 -1.87 -15.61 3.71
N ILE A 222 -3.10 -15.14 3.49
CA ILE A 222 -3.66 -13.91 4.09
C ILE A 222 -4.82 -14.33 5.01
N ARG A 223 -4.88 -13.79 6.25
CA ARG A 223 -6.06 -13.96 7.13
C ARG A 223 -7.11 -12.91 6.84
N ARG A 224 -6.73 -11.64 6.96
CA ARG A 224 -7.62 -10.49 6.74
C ARG A 224 -7.00 -9.51 5.79
N TRP A 225 -7.81 -8.85 5.01
CA TRP A 225 -7.38 -7.78 4.11
C TRP A 225 -8.16 -6.51 4.41
N VAL A 226 -7.45 -5.44 4.69
CA VAL A 226 -8.02 -4.11 4.85
C VAL A 226 -7.49 -3.22 3.75
N ASN A 227 -8.36 -2.55 3.01
CA ASN A 227 -8.00 -1.60 1.98
C ASN A 227 -8.40 -0.18 2.41
N ILE A 228 -7.49 0.78 2.30
CA ILE A 228 -7.73 2.18 2.60
C ILE A 228 -7.47 3.04 1.37
N SER A 229 -8.49 3.75 0.91
CA SER A 229 -8.43 4.63 -0.25
C SER A 229 -8.87 6.04 0.11
N ALA A 230 -8.06 7.05 -0.25
CA ALA A 230 -8.37 8.44 0.04
C ALA A 230 -9.23 9.08 -1.06
N VAL A 231 -10.10 9.99 -0.65
CA VAL A 231 -10.87 10.84 -1.57
C VAL A 231 -9.90 11.63 -2.45
N GLY A 232 -10.11 11.59 -3.75
CA GLY A 232 -9.26 12.29 -4.73
C GLY A 232 -7.95 11.59 -5.07
N ASP A 233 -7.70 10.40 -4.55
CA ASP A 233 -6.60 9.54 -5.01
C ASP A 233 -6.98 8.88 -6.35
N ILE A 234 -6.35 9.35 -7.43
CA ILE A 234 -6.60 8.86 -8.79
C ILE A 234 -5.89 7.56 -9.11
N THR A 235 -5.03 7.05 -8.24
CA THR A 235 -4.35 5.76 -8.41
C THR A 235 -5.21 4.61 -7.87
N ALA A 236 -6.00 4.88 -6.84
CA ALA A 236 -6.98 3.94 -6.29
C ALA A 236 -8.32 4.12 -7.02
N LEU A 237 -8.40 3.71 -8.29
CA LEU A 237 -9.59 3.89 -9.15
C LEU A 237 -10.75 3.07 -8.64
N ASP A 238 -10.54 1.78 -8.47
CA ASP A 238 -11.45 0.92 -7.75
C ASP A 238 -11.05 0.89 -6.28
N GLN A 239 -12.03 1.11 -5.43
CA GLN A 239 -11.84 1.26 -3.99
C GLN A 239 -12.51 0.12 -3.20
N ILE A 240 -13.28 -0.75 -3.90
CA ILE A 240 -14.08 -1.80 -3.27
C ILE A 240 -13.51 -3.17 -3.61
N PHE A 241 -12.52 -3.57 -2.84
CA PHE A 241 -11.84 -4.87 -3.03
C PHE A 241 -12.70 -6.05 -2.57
N ALA A 242 -13.64 -5.81 -1.66
CA ALA A 242 -14.58 -6.84 -1.22
C ALA A 242 -15.39 -7.42 -2.39
N ASP A 243 -15.71 -6.61 -3.42
CA ASP A 243 -16.40 -7.06 -4.63
C ASP A 243 -15.41 -7.73 -5.61
N ASP A 244 -14.26 -7.09 -5.85
CA ASP A 244 -13.24 -7.56 -6.80
C ASP A 244 -12.65 -8.92 -6.42
N PHE A 245 -12.50 -9.17 -5.12
CA PHE A 245 -11.91 -10.39 -4.56
C PHE A 245 -12.91 -11.23 -3.77
N ALA A 246 -14.21 -11.07 -4.02
CA ALA A 246 -15.30 -11.80 -3.36
C ALA A 246 -15.11 -13.34 -3.43
N GLU A 247 -14.50 -13.83 -4.50
CA GLU A 247 -14.23 -15.26 -4.66
C GLU A 247 -13.25 -15.78 -3.58
N MET A 248 -12.33 -14.97 -3.08
CA MET A 248 -11.44 -15.37 -1.96
C MET A 248 -12.24 -15.70 -0.69
N LEU A 249 -13.30 -14.93 -0.42
CA LEU A 249 -14.22 -15.18 0.70
C LEU A 249 -15.02 -16.46 0.48
N SER A 250 -15.62 -16.62 -0.70
CA SER A 250 -16.45 -17.79 -1.04
C SER A 250 -15.66 -19.11 -1.06
N LEU A 251 -14.38 -19.06 -1.40
CA LEU A 251 -13.46 -20.21 -1.38
C LEU A 251 -12.89 -20.48 0.03
N GLY A 252 -13.19 -19.66 1.03
CA GLY A 252 -12.65 -19.79 2.38
C GLY A 252 -11.11 -19.62 2.45
N ILE A 253 -10.55 -18.79 1.58
CA ILE A 253 -9.12 -18.48 1.54
C ILE A 253 -8.77 -17.41 2.59
N ILE A 254 -9.65 -16.44 2.75
CA ILE A 254 -9.52 -15.28 3.61
C ILE A 254 -10.74 -15.15 4.52
N ASP A 255 -10.54 -14.61 5.72
CA ASP A 255 -11.62 -14.48 6.71
C ASP A 255 -12.46 -13.21 6.48
N SER A 256 -11.83 -12.10 6.09
CA SER A 256 -12.51 -10.84 5.76
C SER A 256 -11.75 -10.00 4.75
N ILE A 257 -12.51 -9.18 3.98
CA ILE A 257 -12.02 -8.07 3.17
C ILE A 257 -12.84 -6.85 3.55
N GLU A 258 -12.15 -5.79 3.98
CA GLU A 258 -12.77 -4.56 4.49
C GLU A 258 -12.25 -3.36 3.71
N ASP A 259 -13.15 -2.52 3.20
CA ASP A 259 -12.82 -1.32 2.44
C ASP A 259 -13.13 -0.05 3.23
N HIS A 260 -12.13 0.77 3.46
CA HIS A 260 -12.24 2.08 4.08
C HIS A 260 -11.98 3.16 3.03
N CYS A 261 -13.04 3.70 2.44
CA CYS A 261 -12.92 4.71 1.39
C CYS A 261 -13.83 5.94 1.61
N ASP A 262 -14.75 5.88 2.56
CA ASP A 262 -15.64 7.01 2.85
C ASP A 262 -14.94 8.05 3.71
N ARG A 263 -14.94 9.31 3.22
CA ARG A 263 -14.40 10.49 3.93
C ARG A 263 -12.97 10.37 4.44
N ILE A 264 -12.15 9.49 3.83
CA ILE A 264 -10.73 9.42 4.11
C ILE A 264 -10.01 10.46 3.27
N TYR A 265 -9.43 11.48 3.91
CA TYR A 265 -8.69 12.53 3.25
C TYR A 265 -7.21 12.42 3.52
N ASN A 266 -6.43 12.30 2.46
CA ASN A 266 -4.97 12.42 2.50
C ASN A 266 -4.63 13.89 2.22
N PHE A 267 -4.25 14.61 3.26
CA PHE A 267 -3.99 16.06 3.20
C PHE A 267 -2.51 16.42 3.15
N TYR A 268 -1.66 15.51 2.68
CA TYR A 268 -0.25 15.82 2.40
C TYR A 268 -0.15 16.87 1.28
N ARG A 269 0.65 17.90 1.51
CA ARG A 269 0.95 18.96 0.54
C ARG A 269 2.44 19.08 0.29
N ASN A 270 2.79 19.56 -0.88
CA ASN A 270 4.13 20.02 -1.23
C ASN A 270 4.02 21.25 -2.15
N GLU A 271 5.12 21.65 -2.79
CA GLU A 271 5.15 22.80 -3.73
C GLU A 271 4.17 22.68 -4.89
N LYS A 272 3.71 21.48 -5.23
CA LYS A 272 2.71 21.23 -6.30
C LYS A 272 1.27 21.21 -5.78
N GLY A 273 1.05 21.46 -4.49
CA GLY A 273 -0.27 21.44 -3.86
C GLY A 273 -0.62 20.10 -3.21
N LEU A 274 -1.92 19.83 -3.10
CA LEU A 274 -2.46 18.65 -2.44
C LEU A 274 -2.12 17.36 -3.20
N ASN A 275 -1.51 16.39 -2.51
CA ASN A 275 -1.20 15.06 -3.04
C ASN A 275 -1.94 13.96 -2.27
N CYS A 276 -3.13 13.59 -2.73
CA CYS A 276 -3.99 12.58 -2.10
C CYS A 276 -3.39 11.15 -2.13
N HIS A 277 -2.29 10.92 -2.88
CA HIS A 277 -1.67 9.60 -3.03
C HIS A 277 -0.42 9.40 -2.17
N ARG A 278 0.08 10.44 -1.47
CA ARG A 278 1.34 10.33 -0.73
C ARG A 278 1.22 9.41 0.49
N SER A 279 2.14 8.43 0.64
CA SER A 279 2.11 7.45 1.75
C SER A 279 2.05 8.11 3.14
N TYR A 280 2.77 9.22 3.36
CA TYR A 280 2.78 9.91 4.64
C TYR A 280 1.40 10.40 5.06
N GLY A 281 0.60 10.90 4.11
CA GLY A 281 -0.75 11.36 4.41
C GLY A 281 -1.75 10.23 4.69
N TYR A 282 -1.51 9.02 4.15
CA TYR A 282 -2.23 7.83 4.58
C TYR A 282 -1.84 7.43 6.01
N LEU A 283 -0.53 7.39 6.30
CA LEU A 283 0.00 6.92 7.57
C LEU A 283 -0.41 7.79 8.77
N VAL A 284 -0.54 9.12 8.59
CA VAL A 284 -1.01 10.02 9.66
C VAL A 284 -2.52 10.03 9.84
N ASN A 285 -3.27 9.39 8.94
CA ASN A 285 -4.73 9.37 9.01
C ASN A 285 -5.21 8.52 10.20
N PRO A 286 -6.14 9.03 11.03
CA PRO A 286 -6.65 8.27 12.17
C PRO A 286 -7.34 6.96 11.78
N ALA A 287 -7.97 6.84 10.59
CA ALA A 287 -8.54 5.58 10.13
C ALA A 287 -7.44 4.52 9.95
N MET A 288 -6.28 4.90 9.36
CA MET A 288 -5.11 4.03 9.28
C MET A 288 -4.58 3.68 10.68
N GLY A 289 -4.48 4.70 11.54
CA GLY A 289 -4.05 4.53 12.93
C GLY A 289 -4.92 3.55 13.71
N LYS A 290 -6.24 3.63 13.53
CA LYS A 290 -7.20 2.72 14.16
C LYS A 290 -7.00 1.26 13.73
N VAL A 291 -6.87 1.02 12.42
CA VAL A 291 -6.62 -0.33 11.88
C VAL A 291 -5.33 -0.93 12.46
N VAL A 292 -4.26 -0.13 12.52
CA VAL A 292 -2.97 -0.59 13.10
C VAL A 292 -3.09 -0.84 14.60
N ALA A 293 -3.77 0.04 15.34
CA ALA A 293 -3.99 -0.11 16.78
C ALA A 293 -4.82 -1.37 17.11
N ASP A 294 -5.90 -1.60 16.36
CA ASP A 294 -6.77 -2.77 16.56
C ASP A 294 -5.99 -4.07 16.29
N TRP A 295 -5.18 -4.10 15.21
CA TRP A 295 -4.32 -5.25 14.95
C TRP A 295 -3.28 -5.43 16.06
N TRP A 296 -2.68 -4.34 16.54
CA TRP A 296 -1.66 -4.38 17.60
C TRP A 296 -2.20 -4.89 18.93
N GLN A 297 -3.44 -4.53 19.28
CA GLN A 297 -4.10 -4.97 20.51
C GLN A 297 -4.58 -6.43 20.48
N GLN A 298 -4.86 -6.98 19.30
CA GLN A 298 -5.36 -8.35 19.21
C GLN A 298 -4.37 -9.31 19.84
N SER A 299 -4.77 -9.91 20.95
CA SER A 299 -4.02 -10.98 21.62
C SER A 299 -3.81 -12.17 20.68
N ALA A 300 -2.76 -12.92 20.92
CA ALA A 300 -2.45 -14.13 20.18
C ALA A 300 -3.57 -15.16 20.28
#